data_0f967545246c50faf5203df923641e71
#
_entry.id   0f967545246c50faf5203df923641e71
#
_cell.length_a   1.000
_cell.length_b   1.000
_cell.length_c   1.000
_cell.angle_alpha   90.00
_cell.angle_beta   90.00
_cell.angle_gamma   90.00
#
_symmetry.space_group_name_H-M   'P 1'
#
loop_
_entity.id
_entity.type
_entity.pdbx_description
1 polymer ?
#
loop_
_entity_poly.entity_id
_entity_poly.type
_entity_poly.pdbx_seq_one_letter_code
_entity_poly.pdbx_strand_id
1 'polypeptide(L)'
;MKFQIVTLQPEGYLHSRCFEEIAELLELSLRDLGVEAIRAINRLHPQEMNLLLGYHLIPDPKILGEAPYGVYQLEHLTALPEWLQERALAVLRGARWVWDYSLQNQDWLRRQGIESTLVIPGYHPQLQKIQLAQNPEIDLLFFGAVTPRRAAILDKIAKKIPNLKILEGVYGKERDEWIARSKAILNLHSYDRPLFEAVRISYLLNNRCAVISEPSEGELYGGIPSLRFSEEDCDHLKEFVEEPIRLRTIAESEAEIFKNDYSMVTHLKDKISDLF
;
A
#
# COMPACT_ATOMS: atom_id res chain seq x y z
N MET A 1 -6.43 25.25 -7.77
CA MET A 1 -6.02 24.85 -6.42
C MET A 1 -4.77 23.98 -6.53
N LYS A 2 -3.94 24.02 -5.51
CA LYS A 2 -2.69 23.26 -5.47
C LYS A 2 -2.66 22.39 -4.23
N PHE A 3 -2.33 21.12 -4.41
CA PHE A 3 -2.10 20.16 -3.35
C PHE A 3 -0.61 19.92 -3.15
N GLN A 4 -0.20 19.85 -1.90
CA GLN A 4 1.11 19.32 -1.56
C GLN A 4 0.93 17.97 -0.87
N ILE A 5 1.38 16.90 -1.53
CA ILE A 5 1.37 15.53 -0.97
C ILE A 5 2.63 15.39 -0.14
N VAL A 6 2.45 15.29 1.17
CA VAL A 6 3.56 15.31 2.14
C VAL A 6 3.76 13.92 2.72
N THR A 7 4.89 13.31 2.40
CA THR A 7 5.31 12.06 3.04
C THR A 7 6.12 12.40 4.30
N LEU A 8 5.65 11.91 5.45
CA LEU A 8 6.35 12.03 6.72
C LEU A 8 7.44 10.96 6.78
N GLN A 9 8.70 11.41 6.83
CA GLN A 9 9.88 10.55 6.83
C GLN A 9 10.84 10.98 7.93
N PRO A 10 10.71 10.43 9.15
CA PRO A 10 11.66 10.68 10.21
C PRO A 10 13.09 10.28 9.81
N GLU A 11 14.08 11.03 10.31
CA GLU A 11 15.48 10.73 10.04
C GLU A 11 15.83 9.29 10.47
N GLY A 12 16.50 8.55 9.60
CA GLY A 12 16.88 7.16 9.84
C GLY A 12 15.74 6.13 9.73
N TYR A 13 14.49 6.54 9.53
CA TYR A 13 13.36 5.63 9.40
C TYR A 13 13.02 5.31 7.94
N LEU A 14 13.61 4.25 7.40
CA LEU A 14 13.46 3.89 5.99
C LEU A 14 12.06 3.39 5.62
N HIS A 15 11.28 2.88 6.58
CA HIS A 15 9.99 2.26 6.28
C HIS A 15 8.94 3.24 5.73
N SER A 16 9.07 4.54 5.99
CA SER A 16 8.21 5.58 5.38
C SER A 16 8.29 5.64 3.85
N ARG A 17 9.34 5.05 3.24
CA ARG A 17 9.48 4.95 1.80
C ARG A 17 8.41 4.05 1.14
N CYS A 18 7.69 3.25 1.91
CA CYS A 18 6.52 2.50 1.42
C CYS A 18 5.41 3.40 0.87
N PHE A 19 5.41 4.69 1.22
CA PHE A 19 4.44 5.66 0.73
C PHE A 19 4.86 6.36 -0.58
N GLU A 20 6.07 6.13 -1.10
CA GLU A 20 6.57 6.80 -2.31
C GLU A 20 5.65 6.56 -3.52
N GLU A 21 5.20 5.31 -3.73
CA GLU A 21 4.33 4.95 -4.84
C GLU A 21 2.91 5.50 -4.66
N ILE A 22 2.41 5.56 -3.43
CA ILE A 22 1.11 6.17 -3.14
C ILE A 22 1.15 7.68 -3.35
N ALA A 23 2.23 8.34 -2.93
CA ALA A 23 2.41 9.77 -3.16
C ALA A 23 2.45 10.08 -4.67
N GLU A 24 3.12 9.24 -5.45
CA GLU A 24 3.16 9.38 -6.90
C GLU A 24 1.80 9.08 -7.55
N LEU A 25 1.11 8.03 -7.12
CA LEU A 25 -0.23 7.70 -7.57
C LEU A 25 -1.19 8.89 -7.40
N LEU A 26 -1.16 9.52 -6.23
CA LEU A 26 -1.96 10.69 -5.91
C LEU A 26 -1.59 11.89 -6.79
N GLU A 27 -0.29 12.19 -6.92
CA GLU A 27 0.20 13.28 -7.76
C GLU A 27 -0.28 13.15 -9.21
N LEU A 28 -0.09 11.97 -9.79
CA LEU A 28 -0.48 11.68 -11.18
C LEU A 28 -2.00 11.79 -11.35
N SER A 29 -2.76 11.16 -10.46
CA SER A 29 -4.22 11.12 -10.55
C SER A 29 -4.86 12.51 -10.33
N LEU A 30 -4.31 13.32 -9.43
CA LEU A 30 -4.76 14.71 -9.22
C LEU A 30 -4.48 15.57 -10.45
N ARG A 31 -3.30 15.41 -11.07
CA ARG A 31 -2.95 16.11 -12.31
C ARG A 31 -3.87 15.75 -13.47
N ASP A 32 -4.23 14.48 -13.61
CA ASP A 32 -5.19 14.03 -14.62
C ASP A 32 -6.60 14.62 -14.41
N LEU A 33 -6.94 14.96 -13.17
CA LEU A 33 -8.16 15.72 -12.81
C LEU A 33 -8.02 17.23 -12.96
N GLY A 34 -6.89 17.73 -13.47
CA GLY A 34 -6.62 19.16 -13.66
C GLY A 34 -6.25 19.90 -12.37
N VAL A 35 -5.93 19.16 -11.30
CA VAL A 35 -5.51 19.73 -10.02
C VAL A 35 -3.97 19.76 -9.95
N GLU A 36 -3.40 20.95 -9.69
CA GLU A 36 -1.95 21.04 -9.50
C GLU A 36 -1.55 20.30 -8.23
N ALA A 37 -0.66 19.32 -8.36
CA ALA A 37 -0.17 18.51 -7.25
C ALA A 37 1.35 18.37 -7.32
N ILE A 38 1.99 18.47 -6.15
CA ILE A 38 3.45 18.28 -5.98
C ILE A 38 3.71 17.38 -4.76
N ARG A 39 4.81 16.65 -4.81
CA ARG A 39 5.28 15.85 -3.67
C ARG A 39 6.30 16.60 -2.85
N ALA A 40 6.26 16.43 -1.52
CA ALA A 40 7.22 16.96 -0.58
C ALA A 40 7.52 15.93 0.53
N ILE A 41 8.70 16.03 1.14
CA ILE A 41 9.10 15.24 2.30
C ILE A 41 9.22 16.17 3.50
N ASN A 42 8.54 15.87 4.60
CA ASN A 42 8.59 16.57 5.89
C ASN A 42 8.34 18.09 5.82
N ARG A 43 7.82 18.61 4.73
CA ARG A 43 7.61 20.05 4.54
C ARG A 43 6.16 20.33 4.17
N LEU A 44 5.47 21.07 5.03
CA LEU A 44 4.13 21.57 4.76
C LEU A 44 4.18 22.93 4.07
N HIS A 45 3.21 23.15 3.18
CA HIS A 45 2.96 24.48 2.64
C HIS A 45 2.05 25.26 3.62
N PRO A 46 2.38 26.51 3.99
CA PRO A 46 1.64 27.21 5.04
C PRO A 46 0.21 27.61 4.66
N GLN A 47 -0.10 27.73 3.38
CA GLN A 47 -1.39 28.22 2.88
C GLN A 47 -2.11 27.28 1.92
N GLU A 48 -1.39 26.37 1.25
CA GLU A 48 -1.98 25.40 0.33
C GLU A 48 -2.40 24.13 1.08
N MET A 49 -3.23 23.32 0.44
CA MET A 49 -3.73 22.08 1.03
C MET A 49 -2.64 21.03 1.08
N ASN A 50 -2.32 20.54 2.26
CA ASN A 50 -1.37 19.46 2.47
C ASN A 50 -2.14 18.14 2.62
N LEU A 51 -1.76 17.10 1.90
CA LEU A 51 -2.24 15.74 2.09
C LEU A 51 -1.14 14.89 2.72
N LEU A 52 -1.34 14.47 3.96
CA LEU A 52 -0.32 13.79 4.75
C LEU A 52 -0.37 12.27 4.55
N LEU A 53 0.80 11.68 4.27
CA LEU A 53 1.06 10.24 4.28
C LEU A 53 2.05 9.92 5.42
N GLY A 54 1.81 8.84 6.15
CA GLY A 54 2.66 8.47 7.29
C GLY A 54 2.48 9.38 8.51
N TYR A 55 1.34 10.03 8.66
CA TYR A 55 1.01 10.99 9.72
C TYR A 55 1.19 10.44 11.14
N HIS A 56 1.05 9.13 11.35
CA HIS A 56 1.29 8.44 12.62
C HIS A 56 2.76 8.55 13.09
N LEU A 57 3.68 8.91 12.18
CA LEU A 57 5.10 9.14 12.47
C LEU A 57 5.36 10.53 13.05
N ILE A 58 4.39 11.44 13.07
CA ILE A 58 4.51 12.77 13.66
C ILE A 58 4.68 12.63 15.18
N PRO A 59 5.79 13.10 15.77
CA PRO A 59 6.05 12.94 17.21
C PRO A 59 5.14 13.83 18.06
N ASP A 60 4.83 15.04 17.61
CA ASP A 60 3.93 16.00 18.26
C ASP A 60 3.07 16.70 17.20
N PRO A 61 1.73 16.58 17.26
CA PRO A 61 0.83 17.26 16.32
C PRO A 61 1.03 18.78 16.22
N LYS A 62 1.58 19.43 17.24
CA LYS A 62 1.86 20.86 17.24
C LYS A 62 2.84 21.30 16.15
N ILE A 63 3.67 20.41 15.64
CA ILE A 63 4.59 20.72 14.53
C ILE A 63 3.86 21.05 13.23
N LEU A 64 2.61 20.66 13.08
CA LEU A 64 1.78 20.99 11.92
C LEU A 64 1.37 22.47 11.91
N GLY A 65 1.41 23.15 13.06
CA GLY A 65 1.04 24.56 13.18
C GLY A 65 -0.38 24.84 12.70
N GLU A 66 -0.54 25.94 11.96
CA GLU A 66 -1.82 26.37 11.37
C GLU A 66 -1.95 25.96 9.89
N ALA A 67 -1.00 25.23 9.34
CA ALA A 67 -1.05 24.78 7.95
C ALA A 67 -2.28 23.90 7.71
N PRO A 68 -3.08 24.16 6.66
CA PRO A 68 -4.25 23.34 6.35
C PRO A 68 -3.81 21.97 5.87
N TYR A 69 -4.40 20.90 6.42
CA TYR A 69 -4.08 19.54 5.99
C TYR A 69 -5.27 18.60 6.02
N GLY A 70 -5.23 17.64 5.13
CA GLY A 70 -5.97 16.38 5.21
C GLY A 70 -5.02 15.22 5.41
N VAL A 71 -5.56 14.07 5.71
CA VAL A 71 -4.79 12.84 5.92
C VAL A 71 -5.28 11.74 4.99
N TYR A 72 -4.37 11.04 4.34
CA TYR A 72 -4.67 9.73 3.78
C TYR A 72 -4.16 8.65 4.74
N GLN A 73 -5.09 8.08 5.47
CA GLN A 73 -4.85 7.04 6.45
C GLN A 73 -4.64 5.69 5.73
N LEU A 74 -3.49 5.07 5.94
CA LEU A 74 -3.05 3.85 5.25
C LEU A 74 -2.52 2.78 6.24
N GLU A 75 -2.70 3.01 7.54
CA GLU A 75 -2.25 2.10 8.58
C GLU A 75 -3.39 1.20 9.08
N HIS A 76 -3.01 0.09 9.68
CA HIS A 76 -3.93 -0.77 10.41
C HIS A 76 -4.15 -0.24 11.83
N LEU A 77 -5.08 0.72 12.00
CA LEU A 77 -5.23 1.50 13.23
C LEU A 77 -5.45 0.65 14.47
N THR A 78 -6.24 -0.42 14.37
CA THR A 78 -6.55 -1.29 15.51
C THR A 78 -5.38 -2.21 15.90
N ALA A 79 -4.35 -2.34 15.06
CA ALA A 79 -3.14 -3.10 15.35
C ALA A 79 -2.01 -2.23 15.91
N LEU A 80 -2.15 -0.91 15.87
CA LEU A 80 -1.16 0.00 16.47
C LEU A 80 -1.20 -0.10 18.00
N PRO A 81 -0.06 0.06 18.68
CA PRO A 81 -0.02 0.22 20.12
C PRO A 81 -0.88 1.43 20.58
N GLU A 82 -1.50 1.35 21.75
CA GLU A 82 -2.44 2.36 22.26
C GLU A 82 -1.85 3.78 22.25
N TRP A 83 -0.61 3.96 22.71
CA TRP A 83 0.07 5.26 22.70
C TRP A 83 0.24 5.83 21.29
N LEU A 84 0.38 4.97 20.29
CA LEU A 84 0.47 5.38 18.90
C LEU A 84 -0.90 5.68 18.30
N GLN A 85 -1.94 4.92 18.71
CA GLN A 85 -3.34 5.23 18.37
C GLN A 85 -3.74 6.61 18.88
N GLU A 86 -3.47 6.95 20.14
CA GLU A 86 -3.78 8.26 20.72
C GLU A 86 -3.11 9.40 19.96
N ARG A 87 -1.83 9.22 19.61
CA ARG A 87 -1.09 10.21 18.81
C ARG A 87 -1.66 10.36 17.41
N ALA A 88 -1.97 9.25 16.76
CA ALA A 88 -2.60 9.23 15.45
C ALA A 88 -3.97 9.95 15.47
N LEU A 89 -4.81 9.66 16.48
CA LEU A 89 -6.10 10.33 16.67
C LEU A 89 -5.96 11.84 16.88
N ALA A 90 -4.92 12.30 17.58
CA ALA A 90 -4.69 13.72 17.78
C ALA A 90 -4.42 14.45 16.44
N VAL A 91 -3.67 13.83 15.51
CA VAL A 91 -3.45 14.36 14.16
C VAL A 91 -4.75 14.32 13.34
N LEU A 92 -5.46 13.19 13.37
CA LEU A 92 -6.70 13.01 12.60
C LEU A 92 -7.80 14.00 13.01
N ARG A 93 -7.94 14.32 14.30
CA ARG A 93 -8.91 15.31 14.79
C ARG A 93 -8.63 16.73 14.31
N GLY A 94 -7.38 17.06 14.00
CA GLY A 94 -7.00 18.36 13.44
C GLY A 94 -7.08 18.43 11.91
N ALA A 95 -7.31 17.32 11.24
CA ALA A 95 -7.39 17.26 9.79
C ALA A 95 -8.71 17.86 9.28
N ARG A 96 -8.67 18.58 8.16
CA ARG A 96 -9.87 19.08 7.48
C ARG A 96 -10.72 17.98 6.86
N TRP A 97 -10.07 16.89 6.42
CA TRP A 97 -10.70 15.66 5.95
C TRP A 97 -9.76 14.48 6.20
N VAL A 98 -10.33 13.30 6.28
CA VAL A 98 -9.60 12.04 6.41
C VAL A 98 -10.07 11.11 5.29
N TRP A 99 -9.13 10.66 4.47
CA TRP A 99 -9.32 9.52 3.58
C TRP A 99 -8.80 8.26 4.26
N ASP A 100 -9.50 7.16 4.08
CA ASP A 100 -9.08 5.85 4.57
C ASP A 100 -9.32 4.80 3.50
N TYR A 101 -8.47 3.80 3.44
CA TYR A 101 -8.60 2.72 2.47
C TYR A 101 -9.45 1.54 2.97
N SER A 102 -9.81 1.50 4.25
CA SER A 102 -10.42 0.36 4.91
C SER A 102 -11.75 0.72 5.59
N LEU A 103 -12.81 -0.03 5.26
CA LEU A 103 -14.10 0.10 5.93
C LEU A 103 -14.01 -0.21 7.44
N GLN A 104 -13.14 -1.15 7.82
CA GLN A 104 -12.93 -1.50 9.24
C GLN A 104 -12.29 -0.34 10.00
N ASN A 105 -11.31 0.34 9.41
CA ASN A 105 -10.73 1.55 9.98
C ASN A 105 -11.79 2.66 10.08
N GLN A 106 -12.61 2.87 9.05
CA GLN A 106 -13.69 3.88 9.08
C GLN A 106 -14.66 3.63 10.23
N ASP A 107 -15.08 2.38 10.44
CA ASP A 107 -15.95 2.02 11.55
C ASP A 107 -15.29 2.28 12.91
N TRP A 108 -14.00 2.02 13.03
CA TRP A 108 -13.25 2.32 14.24
C TRP A 108 -13.12 3.83 14.45
N LEU A 109 -12.76 4.60 13.41
CA LEU A 109 -12.65 6.07 13.45
C LEU A 109 -13.98 6.73 13.83
N ARG A 110 -15.10 6.26 13.26
CA ARG A 110 -16.44 6.77 13.60
C ARG A 110 -16.75 6.60 15.11
N ARG A 111 -16.34 5.48 15.72
CA ARG A 111 -16.45 5.27 17.18
C ARG A 111 -15.57 6.22 17.99
N GLN A 112 -14.51 6.77 17.38
CA GLN A 112 -13.64 7.81 17.96
C GLN A 112 -14.14 9.25 17.66
N GLY A 113 -15.29 9.39 17.00
CA GLY A 113 -15.86 10.68 16.60
C GLY A 113 -15.16 11.33 15.41
N ILE A 114 -14.50 10.53 14.57
CA ILE A 114 -13.80 11.00 13.36
C ILE A 114 -14.48 10.41 12.12
N GLU A 115 -15.03 11.30 11.27
CA GLU A 115 -15.53 10.89 9.96
C GLU A 115 -14.40 10.74 8.96
N SER A 116 -14.50 9.73 8.11
CA SER A 116 -13.55 9.48 7.03
C SER A 116 -14.24 9.04 5.75
N THR A 117 -13.61 9.34 4.63
CA THR A 117 -14.10 8.97 3.29
C THR A 117 -13.29 7.79 2.77
N LEU A 118 -13.96 6.76 2.25
CA LEU A 118 -13.28 5.62 1.65
C LEU A 118 -12.60 6.04 0.34
N VAL A 119 -11.29 5.89 0.30
CA VAL A 119 -10.45 6.07 -0.90
C VAL A 119 -9.51 4.89 -0.98
N ILE A 120 -9.78 3.95 -1.88
CA ILE A 120 -8.91 2.79 -2.08
C ILE A 120 -7.82 3.12 -3.09
N PRO A 121 -6.55 2.70 -2.88
CA PRO A 121 -5.51 2.85 -3.88
C PRO A 121 -5.91 2.14 -5.17
N GLY A 122 -5.82 2.82 -6.30
CA GLY A 122 -6.28 2.30 -7.59
C GLY A 122 -5.20 2.26 -8.66
N TYR A 123 -5.61 1.95 -9.88
CA TYR A 123 -4.76 1.89 -11.06
C TYR A 123 -4.44 3.29 -11.60
N HIS A 124 -3.18 3.47 -12.03
CA HIS A 124 -2.76 4.59 -12.86
C HIS A 124 -1.73 4.13 -13.91
N PRO A 125 -1.89 4.47 -15.21
CA PRO A 125 -1.03 3.91 -16.27
C PRO A 125 0.45 4.27 -16.10
N GLN A 126 0.78 5.45 -15.59
CA GLN A 126 2.17 5.88 -15.39
C GLN A 126 2.87 5.22 -14.19
N LEU A 127 2.14 4.45 -13.37
CA LEU A 127 2.73 3.60 -12.31
C LEU A 127 3.09 2.20 -12.79
N GLN A 128 2.76 1.83 -14.01
CA GLN A 128 3.22 0.60 -14.61
C GLN A 128 4.67 0.75 -15.08
N LYS A 129 5.61 0.55 -14.16
CA LYS A 129 7.04 0.85 -14.33
C LYS A 129 7.91 -0.39 -14.42
N ILE A 130 7.44 -1.51 -13.89
CA ILE A 130 8.24 -2.74 -13.79
C ILE A 130 8.15 -3.49 -15.11
N GLN A 131 9.30 -3.68 -15.73
CA GLN A 131 9.43 -4.51 -16.92
C GLN A 131 9.76 -5.95 -16.48
N LEU A 132 8.74 -6.79 -16.40
CA LEU A 132 8.90 -8.18 -15.96
C LEU A 132 9.76 -8.99 -16.92
N ALA A 133 10.68 -9.78 -16.40
CA ALA A 133 11.53 -10.67 -17.17
C ALA A 133 10.71 -11.77 -17.86
N GLN A 134 11.11 -12.14 -19.09
CA GLN A 134 10.48 -13.26 -19.79
C GLN A 134 10.77 -14.59 -19.10
N ASN A 135 11.99 -14.75 -18.58
CA ASN A 135 12.46 -15.94 -17.86
C ASN A 135 12.92 -15.50 -16.45
N PRO A 136 11.99 -15.34 -15.49
CA PRO A 136 12.32 -14.94 -14.13
C PRO A 136 13.13 -16.07 -13.44
N GLU A 137 14.19 -15.68 -12.76
CA GLU A 137 15.12 -16.60 -12.10
C GLU A 137 14.80 -16.87 -10.63
N ILE A 138 13.95 -16.02 -10.02
CA ILE A 138 13.51 -16.13 -8.62
C ILE A 138 12.13 -16.75 -8.60
N ASP A 139 11.96 -17.84 -7.85
CA ASP A 139 10.67 -18.52 -7.75
C ASP A 139 9.66 -17.68 -6.97
N LEU A 140 10.06 -17.17 -5.81
CA LEU A 140 9.19 -16.41 -4.93
C LEU A 140 9.96 -15.27 -4.26
N LEU A 141 9.40 -14.08 -4.27
CA LEU A 141 9.97 -12.91 -3.61
C LEU A 141 9.07 -12.43 -2.48
N PHE A 142 9.61 -12.25 -1.29
CA PHE A 142 9.02 -11.46 -0.23
C PHE A 142 9.81 -10.17 -0.05
N PHE A 143 9.13 -9.03 0.11
CA PHE A 143 9.73 -7.77 0.52
C PHE A 143 8.90 -7.08 1.61
N GLY A 144 9.58 -6.45 2.56
CA GLY A 144 8.99 -5.73 3.69
C GLY A 144 9.68 -6.07 5.01
N ALA A 145 9.21 -5.47 6.11
CA ALA A 145 9.73 -5.75 7.43
C ALA A 145 9.52 -7.23 7.82
N VAL A 146 10.55 -7.88 8.32
CA VAL A 146 10.52 -9.27 8.76
C VAL A 146 10.18 -9.32 10.25
N THR A 147 8.87 -9.31 10.56
CA THR A 147 8.37 -9.51 11.93
C THR A 147 8.59 -10.96 12.39
N PRO A 148 8.56 -11.27 13.71
CA PRO A 148 8.68 -12.65 14.19
C PRO A 148 7.67 -13.60 13.55
N ARG A 149 6.42 -13.17 13.32
CA ARG A 149 5.40 -13.93 12.61
C ARG A 149 5.83 -14.24 11.17
N ARG A 150 6.24 -13.21 10.43
CA ARG A 150 6.71 -13.37 9.04
C ARG A 150 7.95 -14.25 8.95
N ALA A 151 8.90 -14.10 9.87
CA ALA A 151 10.10 -14.93 9.91
C ALA A 151 9.75 -16.41 10.03
N ALA A 152 8.85 -16.78 10.95
CA ALA A 152 8.42 -18.15 11.14
C ALA A 152 7.78 -18.76 9.89
N ILE A 153 6.96 -17.99 9.15
CA ILE A 153 6.34 -18.42 7.90
C ILE A 153 7.37 -18.54 6.79
N LEU A 154 8.25 -17.55 6.64
CA LEU A 154 9.30 -17.53 5.62
C LEU A 154 10.27 -18.70 5.80
N ASP A 155 10.61 -19.06 7.04
CA ASP A 155 11.45 -20.24 7.34
C ASP A 155 10.79 -21.56 6.91
N LYS A 156 9.46 -21.68 7.05
CA LYS A 156 8.72 -22.86 6.55
C LYS A 156 8.72 -22.91 5.03
N ILE A 157 8.47 -21.77 4.37
CA ILE A 157 8.44 -21.66 2.92
C ILE A 157 9.82 -21.93 2.31
N ALA A 158 10.90 -21.41 2.90
CA ALA A 158 12.28 -21.60 2.41
C ALA A 158 12.69 -23.09 2.34
N LYS A 159 12.13 -23.93 3.21
CA LYS A 159 12.37 -25.40 3.18
C LYS A 159 11.71 -26.08 1.97
N LYS A 160 10.64 -25.48 1.43
CA LYS A 160 9.86 -26.01 0.30
C LYS A 160 10.26 -25.35 -1.03
N ILE A 161 10.59 -24.08 -1.00
CA ILE A 161 10.98 -23.25 -2.14
C ILE A 161 12.39 -22.71 -1.89
N PRO A 162 13.44 -23.43 -2.26
CA PRO A 162 14.83 -23.01 -2.00
C PRO A 162 15.21 -21.69 -2.67
N ASN A 163 14.54 -21.34 -3.77
CA ASN A 163 14.77 -20.10 -4.50
C ASN A 163 13.78 -18.98 -4.04
N LEU A 164 13.52 -18.92 -2.73
CA LEU A 164 12.85 -17.80 -2.09
C LEU A 164 13.85 -16.67 -1.84
N LYS A 165 13.53 -15.47 -2.33
CA LYS A 165 14.28 -14.24 -2.02
C LYS A 165 13.53 -13.43 -0.99
N ILE A 166 14.24 -12.97 0.03
CA ILE A 166 13.69 -12.08 1.09
C ILE A 166 14.44 -10.76 1.04
N LEU A 167 13.70 -9.65 0.98
CA LEU A 167 14.23 -8.29 0.99
C LEU A 167 13.64 -7.50 2.16
N GLU A 168 14.52 -6.95 3.00
CA GLU A 168 14.13 -6.04 4.07
C GLU A 168 14.82 -4.69 3.87
N GLY A 169 14.06 -3.60 4.06
CA GLY A 169 14.59 -2.24 3.89
C GLY A 169 14.92 -1.83 2.46
N VAL A 170 14.45 -2.56 1.45
CA VAL A 170 14.68 -2.29 0.02
C VAL A 170 13.42 -1.68 -0.60
N TYR A 171 13.55 -0.52 -1.25
CA TYR A 171 12.45 0.28 -1.80
C TYR A 171 12.79 0.81 -3.20
N GLY A 172 11.75 1.30 -3.90
CA GLY A 172 11.88 1.98 -5.18
C GLY A 172 12.51 1.09 -6.25
N LYS A 173 13.37 1.68 -7.08
CA LYS A 173 13.95 1.01 -8.26
C LYS A 173 14.68 -0.28 -7.92
N GLU A 174 15.43 -0.33 -6.83
CA GLU A 174 16.15 -1.55 -6.42
C GLU A 174 15.18 -2.69 -6.11
N ARG A 175 14.09 -2.42 -5.37
CA ARG A 175 13.03 -3.40 -5.12
C ARG A 175 12.39 -3.84 -6.44
N ASP A 176 12.12 -2.92 -7.34
CA ASP A 176 11.46 -3.19 -8.61
C ASP A 176 12.31 -4.08 -9.54
N GLU A 177 13.63 -3.95 -9.49
CA GLU A 177 14.57 -4.84 -10.19
C GLU A 177 14.48 -6.30 -9.68
N TRP A 178 14.27 -6.50 -8.37
CA TRP A 178 14.02 -7.83 -7.80
C TRP A 178 12.63 -8.36 -8.18
N ILE A 179 11.60 -7.52 -8.13
CA ILE A 179 10.25 -7.88 -8.57
C ILE A 179 10.28 -8.34 -10.04
N ALA A 180 10.96 -7.59 -10.90
CA ALA A 180 11.05 -7.88 -12.33
C ALA A 180 11.62 -9.29 -12.63
N ARG A 181 12.48 -9.82 -11.76
CA ARG A 181 13.17 -11.12 -11.89
C ARG A 181 12.45 -12.26 -11.17
N SER A 182 11.28 -12.01 -10.58
CA SER A 182 10.56 -12.99 -9.76
C SER A 182 9.32 -13.51 -10.48
N LYS A 183 9.04 -14.82 -10.33
CA LYS A 183 7.83 -15.46 -10.87
C LYS A 183 6.57 -14.95 -10.16
N ALA A 184 6.64 -14.86 -8.82
CA ALA A 184 5.55 -14.38 -7.99
C ALA A 184 6.06 -13.62 -6.76
N ILE A 185 5.19 -12.76 -6.23
CA ILE A 185 5.43 -11.97 -5.02
C ILE A 185 4.55 -12.51 -3.90
N LEU A 186 5.17 -12.78 -2.76
CA LEU A 186 4.49 -13.27 -1.57
C LEU A 186 4.01 -12.10 -0.72
N ASN A 187 2.72 -12.06 -0.42
CA ASN A 187 2.13 -11.13 0.53
C ASN A 187 1.82 -11.83 1.84
N LEU A 188 2.52 -11.43 2.90
CA LEU A 188 2.33 -11.90 4.28
C LEU A 188 1.85 -10.76 5.16
N HIS A 189 0.86 -11.03 6.01
CA HIS A 189 0.40 -10.04 6.98
C HIS A 189 1.45 -9.77 8.06
N SER A 190 1.52 -8.50 8.48
CA SER A 190 2.44 -8.08 9.55
C SER A 190 1.94 -8.44 10.94
N TYR A 191 0.62 -8.49 11.09
CA TYR A 191 -0.10 -8.69 12.35
C TYR A 191 -0.98 -9.93 12.27
N ASP A 192 -1.42 -10.44 13.42
CA ASP A 192 -2.35 -11.58 13.50
C ASP A 192 -3.76 -11.24 13.00
N ARG A 193 -4.11 -9.96 12.92
CA ARG A 193 -5.32 -9.51 12.24
C ARG A 193 -5.02 -9.22 10.78
N PRO A 194 -5.59 -9.99 9.85
CA PRO A 194 -5.21 -9.97 8.45
C PRO A 194 -5.95 -8.87 7.67
N LEU A 195 -5.68 -7.59 7.96
CA LEU A 195 -6.20 -6.49 7.16
C LEU A 195 -5.52 -6.49 5.78
N PHE A 196 -6.32 -6.23 4.74
CA PHE A 196 -5.84 -6.20 3.36
C PHE A 196 -4.72 -5.16 3.15
N GLU A 197 -3.56 -5.58 2.64
CA GLU A 197 -2.38 -4.73 2.45
C GLU A 197 -2.45 -3.92 1.14
N ALA A 198 -3.41 -3.01 1.04
CA ALA A 198 -3.76 -2.29 -0.18
C ALA A 198 -2.58 -1.54 -0.82
N VAL A 199 -1.69 -0.94 -0.04
CA VAL A 199 -0.52 -0.18 -0.52
C VAL A 199 0.40 -1.07 -1.37
N ARG A 200 0.72 -2.28 -0.88
CA ARG A 200 1.56 -3.23 -1.60
C ARG A 200 0.84 -3.86 -2.78
N ILE A 201 -0.37 -4.35 -2.55
CA ILE A 201 -1.14 -5.10 -3.53
C ILE A 201 -1.50 -4.24 -4.72
N SER A 202 -1.95 -2.98 -4.52
CA SER A 202 -2.27 -2.07 -5.61
C SER A 202 -1.08 -1.80 -6.52
N TYR A 203 0.11 -1.60 -5.96
CA TYR A 203 1.32 -1.40 -6.76
C TYR A 203 1.70 -2.64 -7.57
N LEU A 204 1.60 -3.83 -6.98
CA LEU A 204 1.91 -5.08 -7.67
C LEU A 204 0.91 -5.38 -8.81
N LEU A 205 -0.39 -5.21 -8.56
CA LEU A 205 -1.44 -5.35 -9.57
C LEU A 205 -1.27 -4.34 -10.71
N ASN A 206 -0.92 -3.08 -10.38
CA ASN A 206 -0.63 -2.05 -11.38
C ASN A 206 0.53 -2.45 -12.31
N ASN A 207 1.48 -3.23 -11.80
CA ASN A 207 2.66 -3.70 -12.53
C ASN A 207 2.54 -5.14 -13.06
N ARG A 208 1.33 -5.72 -13.10
CA ARG A 208 1.04 -7.06 -13.62
C ARG A 208 1.83 -8.18 -12.94
N CYS A 209 2.14 -8.01 -11.66
CA CYS A 209 2.86 -9.01 -10.88
C CYS A 209 1.91 -10.10 -10.39
N ALA A 210 2.32 -11.36 -10.47
CA ALA A 210 1.61 -12.43 -9.79
C ALA A 210 1.78 -12.27 -8.27
N VAL A 211 0.67 -12.17 -7.54
CA VAL A 211 0.67 -12.00 -6.09
C VAL A 211 0.04 -13.22 -5.44
N ILE A 212 0.81 -13.90 -4.59
CA ILE A 212 0.31 -14.99 -3.75
C ILE A 212 0.16 -14.44 -2.34
N SER A 213 -1.07 -14.42 -1.82
CA SER A 213 -1.40 -13.74 -0.57
C SER A 213 -2.00 -14.67 0.47
N GLU A 214 -1.69 -14.41 1.74
CA GLU A 214 -2.56 -14.89 2.82
C GLU A 214 -3.97 -14.31 2.64
N PRO A 215 -5.03 -15.04 3.06
CA PRO A 215 -6.39 -14.50 3.09
C PRO A 215 -6.46 -13.24 3.94
N SER A 216 -7.22 -12.26 3.50
CA SER A 216 -7.38 -10.97 4.18
C SER A 216 -8.83 -10.72 4.57
N GLU A 217 -9.02 -9.99 5.67
CA GLU A 217 -10.30 -9.36 5.98
C GLU A 217 -10.42 -8.03 5.21
N GLY A 218 -11.64 -7.71 4.73
CA GLY A 218 -11.90 -6.44 4.03
C GLY A 218 -11.21 -6.34 2.68
N GLU A 219 -11.25 -7.41 1.88
CA GLU A 219 -10.73 -7.40 0.51
C GLU A 219 -11.37 -6.29 -0.33
N LEU A 220 -10.53 -5.50 -1.02
CA LEU A 220 -10.96 -4.27 -1.68
C LEU A 220 -11.21 -4.43 -3.19
N TYR A 221 -10.61 -5.44 -3.81
CA TYR A 221 -10.55 -5.54 -5.28
C TYR A 221 -11.32 -6.74 -5.83
N GLY A 222 -12.50 -7.05 -5.26
CA GLY A 222 -13.39 -8.06 -5.83
C GLY A 222 -12.80 -9.48 -5.91
N GLY A 223 -11.92 -9.84 -4.94
CA GLY A 223 -11.30 -11.16 -4.87
C GLY A 223 -9.93 -11.27 -5.54
N ILE A 224 -9.37 -10.17 -6.05
CA ILE A 224 -7.97 -10.15 -6.52
C ILE A 224 -7.04 -9.54 -5.46
N PRO A 225 -5.79 -10.03 -5.30
CA PRO A 225 -5.22 -11.20 -6.00
C PRO A 225 -5.97 -12.48 -5.62
N SER A 226 -6.14 -13.40 -6.58
CA SER A 226 -6.91 -14.64 -6.38
C SER A 226 -6.08 -15.81 -5.85
N LEU A 227 -4.74 -15.73 -6.05
CA LEU A 227 -3.84 -16.77 -5.56
C LEU A 227 -3.69 -16.66 -4.05
N ARG A 228 -4.21 -17.66 -3.34
CA ARG A 228 -4.19 -17.73 -1.88
C ARG A 228 -3.36 -18.88 -1.38
N PHE A 229 -2.77 -18.71 -0.21
CA PHE A 229 -2.16 -19.79 0.54
C PHE A 229 -2.47 -19.63 2.03
N SER A 230 -2.42 -20.72 2.78
CA SER A 230 -2.42 -20.69 4.24
C SER A 230 -1.06 -21.11 4.80
N GLU A 231 -0.74 -20.63 5.99
CA GLU A 231 0.46 -21.04 6.71
C GLU A 231 0.55 -22.55 6.92
N GLU A 232 -0.60 -23.22 7.01
CA GLU A 232 -0.73 -24.66 7.22
C GLU A 232 -0.43 -25.44 5.95
N ASP A 233 -0.61 -24.82 4.77
CA ASP A 233 -0.48 -25.48 3.46
C ASP A 233 0.52 -24.76 2.54
N CYS A 234 1.78 -24.73 2.96
CA CYS A 234 2.86 -24.18 2.14
C CYS A 234 3.20 -25.05 0.91
N ASP A 235 2.63 -26.25 0.77
CA ASP A 235 2.91 -27.12 -0.38
C ASP A 235 2.26 -26.57 -1.67
N HIS A 236 1.09 -25.93 -1.58
CA HIS A 236 0.47 -25.23 -2.71
C HIS A 236 1.32 -24.10 -3.31
N LEU A 237 2.18 -23.45 -2.52
CA LEU A 237 3.09 -22.43 -3.05
C LEU A 237 4.06 -23.02 -4.08
N LYS A 238 4.50 -24.28 -3.87
CA LYS A 238 5.39 -24.97 -4.80
C LYS A 238 4.68 -25.24 -6.13
N GLU A 239 3.43 -25.69 -6.09
CA GLU A 239 2.63 -25.91 -7.29
C GLU A 239 2.47 -24.63 -8.12
N PHE A 240 2.24 -23.49 -7.47
CA PHE A 240 2.14 -22.20 -8.17
C PHE A 240 3.43 -21.84 -8.89
N VAL A 241 4.59 -21.92 -8.22
CA VAL A 241 5.86 -21.49 -8.82
C VAL A 241 6.40 -22.46 -9.88
N GLU A 242 5.92 -23.72 -9.89
CA GLU A 242 6.21 -24.71 -10.93
C GLU A 242 5.38 -24.48 -12.21
N GLU A 243 4.32 -23.64 -12.16
CA GLU A 243 3.46 -23.31 -13.29
C GLU A 243 3.59 -21.83 -13.73
N PRO A 244 4.77 -21.36 -14.18
CA PRO A 244 5.00 -19.92 -14.41
C PRO A 244 4.12 -19.31 -15.51
N ILE A 245 3.67 -20.11 -16.49
CA ILE A 245 2.75 -19.65 -17.53
C ILE A 245 1.38 -19.36 -16.91
N ARG A 246 0.88 -20.24 -16.04
CA ARG A 246 -0.38 -20.06 -15.33
C ARG A 246 -0.32 -18.83 -14.42
N LEU A 247 0.75 -18.64 -13.65
CA LEU A 247 0.97 -17.45 -12.83
C LEU A 247 0.87 -16.16 -13.65
N ARG A 248 1.55 -16.14 -14.81
CA ARG A 248 1.52 -14.97 -15.71
C ARG A 248 0.11 -14.71 -16.25
N THR A 249 -0.59 -15.73 -16.69
CA THR A 249 -1.98 -15.60 -17.21
C THR A 249 -2.92 -15.02 -16.14
N ILE A 250 -2.82 -15.50 -14.89
CA ILE A 250 -3.61 -14.99 -13.78
C ILE A 250 -3.26 -13.53 -13.50
N ALA A 251 -1.96 -13.20 -13.39
CA ALA A 251 -1.49 -11.84 -13.13
C ALA A 251 -1.94 -10.83 -14.19
N GLU A 252 -1.89 -11.21 -15.47
CA GLU A 252 -2.36 -10.37 -16.58
C GLU A 252 -3.88 -10.15 -16.51
N SER A 253 -4.65 -11.20 -16.22
CA SER A 253 -6.11 -11.11 -16.05
C SER A 253 -6.48 -10.21 -14.87
N GLU A 254 -5.83 -10.38 -13.72
CA GLU A 254 -6.06 -9.57 -12.52
C GLU A 254 -5.67 -8.10 -12.73
N ALA A 255 -4.57 -7.84 -13.44
CA ALA A 255 -4.14 -6.49 -13.79
C ALA A 255 -5.13 -5.79 -14.73
N GLU A 256 -5.76 -6.51 -15.67
CA GLU A 256 -6.80 -5.94 -16.54
C GLU A 256 -8.09 -5.65 -15.75
N ILE A 257 -8.49 -6.49 -14.80
CA ILE A 257 -9.60 -6.20 -13.88
C ILE A 257 -9.26 -4.95 -13.05
N PHE A 258 -8.07 -4.91 -12.45
CA PHE A 258 -7.63 -3.77 -11.64
C PHE A 258 -7.62 -2.46 -12.44
N LYS A 259 -7.13 -2.49 -13.67
CA LYS A 259 -7.10 -1.34 -14.57
C LYS A 259 -8.49 -0.83 -14.94
N ASN A 260 -9.42 -1.73 -15.24
CA ASN A 260 -10.74 -1.38 -15.75
C ASN A 260 -11.69 -0.93 -14.65
N ASP A 261 -11.63 -1.58 -13.47
CA ASP A 261 -12.62 -1.41 -12.41
C ASP A 261 -12.13 -0.50 -11.27
N TYR A 262 -10.80 -0.30 -11.14
CA TYR A 262 -10.21 0.40 -9.99
C TYR A 262 -9.34 1.59 -10.39
N SER A 263 -9.77 2.39 -11.39
CA SER A 263 -9.04 3.61 -11.78
C SER A 263 -8.95 4.61 -10.61
N MET A 264 -7.72 4.99 -10.22
CA MET A 264 -7.51 5.98 -9.16
C MET A 264 -8.08 7.36 -9.50
N VAL A 265 -7.99 7.76 -10.77
CA VAL A 265 -8.56 9.02 -11.26
C VAL A 265 -10.07 9.05 -11.06
N THR A 266 -10.76 7.94 -11.37
CA THR A 266 -12.20 7.81 -11.16
C THR A 266 -12.55 7.82 -9.67
N HIS A 267 -11.79 7.12 -8.83
CA HIS A 267 -12.01 7.10 -7.39
C HIS A 267 -11.86 8.47 -6.74
N LEU A 268 -10.91 9.28 -7.21
CA LEU A 268 -10.65 10.60 -6.65
C LEU A 268 -11.61 11.68 -7.15
N LYS A 269 -12.20 11.53 -8.32
CA LYS A 269 -12.98 12.59 -8.99
C LYS A 269 -14.04 13.21 -8.09
N ASP A 270 -14.92 12.39 -7.52
CA ASP A 270 -16.00 12.88 -6.66
C ASP A 270 -15.46 13.33 -5.29
N LYS A 271 -14.44 12.64 -4.77
CA LYS A 271 -13.85 12.95 -3.45
C LYS A 271 -13.12 14.30 -3.43
N ILE A 272 -12.53 14.68 -4.56
CA ILE A 272 -11.90 15.99 -4.72
C ILE A 272 -12.97 17.08 -4.83
N SER A 273 -14.06 16.83 -5.56
CA SER A 273 -15.17 17.81 -5.68
C SER A 273 -15.80 18.14 -4.34
N ASP A 274 -15.86 17.19 -3.41
CA ASP A 274 -16.43 17.39 -2.07
C ASP A 274 -15.53 18.23 -1.13
N LEU A 275 -14.28 18.51 -1.52
CA LEU A 275 -13.34 19.31 -0.74
C LEU A 275 -13.41 20.81 -1.06
N PHE A 276 -14.19 21.21 -2.06
CA PHE A 276 -14.32 22.55 -2.59
C PHE A 276 -15.76 22.99 -2.65
#